data_173000b0902828b26a63fe057a5ceb58
#
_entry.id   173000b0902828b26a63fe057a5ceb58
#
_cell.length_a   1.000
_cell.length_b   1.000
_cell.length_c   1.000
_cell.angle_alpha   90.00
_cell.angle_beta   90.00
_cell.angle_gamma   90.00
#
_symmetry.space_group_name_H-M   'P 1'
#
loop_
_entity.id
_entity.type
_entity.pdbx_description
1 polymer ?
#
loop_
_entity_poly.entity_id
_entity_poly.type
_entity_poly.pdbx_seq_one_letter_code
_entity_poly.pdbx_strand_id
1 'polypeptide(L)'
;MISDNEIVNLYSECRQCPRKCGVNRFAGKSGFCLENAELKVSVACLHFGEEPPVTVHSGSGTVFLTGCNLRCAFCQNYQISQQGMGKSVSKEEFAEICLRLENAGAENINLVTPSHHIPKLAQFIEEAKKRGLKLPVCWNSSGYDSVEMLEMLDGLVTIFLPDFKTLSPELSKKLCSAEDYPETAKKALLWMIEHNPLKFASVEKNGVTKQKLLQGVIIRHLFLPGRFEETVDVLSWLKENADKKAIISLMNQYTPVPFAGSEDELKRRKNALSAIENRLVNTTEDQDLRDMIEAFDFDLLFYQDLSTDTDWLPDFTKKQPFSNKLAKPVWHWKNGFIE
;
A
#
# COMPACT_ATOMS: atom_id res chain seq x y z
N MET A 1 23.92 5.43 -2.28
CA MET A 1 23.72 5.01 -0.87
C MET A 1 23.48 6.22 -0.01
N ILE A 2 22.37 6.23 0.71
CA ILE A 2 22.03 7.30 1.66
C ILE A 2 22.87 7.10 2.91
N SER A 3 23.60 8.14 3.31
CA SER A 3 24.45 8.12 4.52
C SER A 3 23.61 8.29 5.79
N ASP A 4 24.11 7.80 6.92
CA ASP A 4 23.46 7.98 8.22
C ASP A 4 23.27 9.48 8.55
N ASN A 5 24.21 10.35 8.16
CA ASN A 5 24.10 11.79 8.36
C ASN A 5 22.96 12.42 7.55
N GLU A 6 22.73 11.97 6.31
CA GLU A 6 21.59 12.42 5.49
C GLU A 6 20.27 12.00 6.12
N ILE A 7 20.19 10.75 6.63
CA ILE A 7 19.01 10.27 7.35
C ILE A 7 18.77 11.14 8.59
N VAL A 8 19.81 11.42 9.39
CA VAL A 8 19.69 12.29 10.57
C VAL A 8 19.10 13.65 10.17
N ASN A 9 19.60 14.28 9.12
CA ASN A 9 19.12 15.58 8.67
C ASN A 9 17.64 15.52 8.24
N LEU A 10 17.27 14.52 7.44
CA LEU A 10 15.91 14.34 6.94
C LEU A 10 14.88 14.03 8.02
N TYR A 11 15.31 13.41 9.13
CA TYR A 11 14.44 13.10 10.27
C TYR A 11 14.44 14.15 11.38
N SER A 12 15.47 15.01 11.44
CA SER A 12 15.56 16.10 12.43
C SER A 12 14.55 17.22 12.16
N GLU A 13 14.19 17.43 10.89
CA GLU A 13 13.11 18.30 10.44
C GLU A 13 12.28 17.55 9.38
N CYS A 14 11.34 16.72 9.83
CA CYS A 14 10.65 15.75 8.97
C CYS A 14 9.87 16.39 7.82
N ARG A 15 10.33 16.16 6.58
CA ARG A 15 9.69 16.58 5.33
C ARG A 15 9.58 15.42 4.32
N GLN A 16 9.56 14.17 4.80
CA GLN A 16 9.66 12.96 3.97
C GLN A 16 8.39 12.64 3.17
N CYS A 17 7.28 13.26 3.49
CA CYS A 17 6.03 13.06 2.78
C CYS A 17 5.32 14.41 2.62
N PRO A 18 4.22 14.49 1.85
CA PRO A 18 3.50 15.74 1.61
C PRO A 18 3.03 16.47 2.87
N ARG A 19 2.94 15.78 4.02
CA ARG A 19 2.58 16.39 5.31
C ARG A 19 3.58 17.44 5.80
N LYS A 20 4.87 17.30 5.49
CA LYS A 20 5.96 18.23 5.84
C LYS A 20 5.87 18.70 7.30
N CYS A 21 5.72 17.75 8.25
CA CYS A 21 5.40 18.04 9.66
C CYS A 21 6.46 18.87 10.38
N GLY A 22 7.71 18.93 9.92
CA GLY A 22 8.80 19.68 10.52
C GLY A 22 9.27 19.18 11.89
N VAL A 23 8.74 18.06 12.40
CA VAL A 23 9.08 17.53 13.73
C VAL A 23 10.44 16.85 13.71
N ASN A 24 11.16 16.93 14.85
CA ASN A 24 12.38 16.14 15.04
C ASN A 24 12.02 14.73 15.53
N ARG A 25 12.07 13.77 14.60
CA ARG A 25 11.70 12.37 14.87
C ARG A 25 12.77 11.64 15.69
N PHE A 26 14.04 12.05 15.65
CA PHE A 26 15.09 11.51 16.52
C PHE A 26 14.93 11.95 17.97
N ALA A 27 14.34 13.11 18.22
CA ALA A 27 14.01 13.55 19.58
C ALA A 27 12.74 12.86 20.13
N GLY A 28 12.29 11.76 19.53
CA GLY A 28 11.11 11.02 19.95
C GLY A 28 9.77 11.68 19.59
N LYS A 29 9.78 12.80 18.85
CA LYS A 29 8.54 13.45 18.40
C LYS A 29 7.96 12.70 17.22
N SER A 30 6.64 12.57 17.21
CA SER A 30 5.89 11.95 16.12
C SER A 30 5.25 13.00 15.21
N GLY A 31 5.26 12.75 13.90
CA GLY A 31 4.52 13.54 12.94
C GLY A 31 3.05 13.11 12.84
N PHE A 32 2.38 13.52 11.77
CA PHE A 32 1.00 13.09 11.45
C PHE A 32 0.86 11.57 11.36
N CYS A 33 1.90 10.89 10.89
CA CYS A 33 1.97 9.43 10.75
C CYS A 33 2.05 8.67 12.08
N LEU A 34 2.18 9.35 13.21
CA LEU A 34 2.34 8.80 14.58
C LEU A 34 3.66 8.06 14.80
N GLU A 35 4.63 8.17 13.88
CA GLU A 35 5.92 7.49 13.96
C GLU A 35 7.07 8.45 14.31
N ASN A 36 8.02 7.93 15.07
CA ASN A 36 9.31 8.55 15.35
C ASN A 36 10.36 8.13 14.31
N ALA A 37 11.67 8.23 14.60
CA ALA A 37 12.71 7.85 13.66
C ALA A 37 12.91 6.33 13.50
N GLU A 38 12.30 5.50 14.32
CA GLU A 38 12.41 4.04 14.23
C GLU A 38 11.46 3.47 13.17
N LEU A 39 11.96 2.50 12.40
CA LEU A 39 11.09 1.72 11.50
C LEU A 39 10.42 0.62 12.29
N LYS A 40 9.09 0.58 12.26
CA LYS A 40 8.32 -0.46 12.94
C LYS A 40 7.58 -1.34 11.94
N VAL A 41 7.64 -2.64 12.18
CA VAL A 41 6.95 -3.68 11.42
C VAL A 41 5.90 -4.34 12.31
N SER A 42 4.76 -4.64 11.76
CA SER A 42 3.69 -5.39 12.43
C SER A 42 3.76 -6.88 12.12
N VAL A 43 3.74 -7.22 10.84
CA VAL A 43 3.83 -8.60 10.37
C VAL A 43 4.54 -8.65 9.02
N ALA A 44 5.25 -9.75 8.77
CA ALA A 44 5.73 -10.11 7.46
C ALA A 44 5.23 -11.51 7.09
N CYS A 45 4.67 -11.67 5.88
CA CYS A 45 4.01 -12.89 5.45
C CYS A 45 4.09 -13.10 3.94
N LEU A 46 3.94 -14.34 3.49
CA LEU A 46 3.49 -14.59 2.12
C LEU A 46 2.02 -14.22 2.04
N HIS A 47 1.66 -13.27 1.19
CA HIS A 47 0.30 -12.78 0.99
C HIS A 47 -0.20 -13.16 -0.41
N PHE A 48 -1.42 -13.71 -0.50
CA PHE A 48 -1.98 -14.28 -1.73
C PHE A 48 -3.13 -13.45 -2.30
N GLY A 49 -3.43 -12.31 -1.70
CA GLY A 49 -4.54 -11.43 -2.09
C GLY A 49 -4.15 -10.20 -2.89
N GLU A 50 -2.89 -10.10 -3.37
CA GLU A 50 -2.49 -9.02 -4.27
C GLU A 50 -2.85 -9.36 -5.73
N GLU A 51 -2.69 -8.42 -6.64
CA GLU A 51 -2.97 -8.58 -8.05
C GLU A 51 -2.18 -9.76 -8.68
N PRO A 52 -2.75 -10.45 -9.69
CA PRO A 52 -2.15 -11.66 -10.27
C PRO A 52 -0.69 -11.54 -10.69
N PRO A 53 -0.20 -10.43 -11.31
CA PRO A 53 1.20 -10.29 -11.69
C PRO A 53 2.16 -10.10 -10.50
N VAL A 54 1.62 -9.81 -9.30
CA VAL A 54 2.38 -9.64 -8.05
C VAL A 54 2.42 -10.93 -7.26
N THR A 55 1.30 -11.64 -7.14
CA THR A 55 1.21 -12.93 -6.42
C THR A 55 1.77 -14.09 -7.20
N VAL A 56 1.65 -14.07 -8.52
CA VAL A 56 2.10 -15.09 -9.47
C VAL A 56 1.68 -16.50 -9.04
N HIS A 57 2.60 -17.32 -8.53
CA HIS A 57 2.33 -18.69 -8.07
C HIS A 57 2.47 -18.89 -6.57
N SER A 58 3.32 -18.08 -5.93
CA SER A 58 3.79 -18.37 -4.57
C SER A 58 3.45 -17.27 -3.57
N GLY A 59 2.80 -16.20 -4.03
CA GLY A 59 2.40 -15.07 -3.20
C GLY A 59 3.46 -13.97 -3.10
N SER A 60 3.01 -12.82 -2.65
CA SER A 60 3.83 -11.63 -2.39
C SER A 60 4.46 -11.71 -1.01
N GLY A 61 5.74 -11.41 -0.88
CA GLY A 61 6.45 -11.29 0.39
C GLY A 61 6.13 -9.96 1.06
N THR A 62 5.00 -9.86 1.72
CA THR A 62 4.42 -8.61 2.20
C THR A 62 4.91 -8.26 3.60
N VAL A 63 5.43 -7.03 3.76
CA VAL A 63 5.88 -6.46 5.04
C VAL A 63 4.95 -5.30 5.40
N PHE A 64 4.16 -5.48 6.44
CA PHE A 64 3.22 -4.48 6.95
C PHE A 64 3.90 -3.55 7.94
N LEU A 65 4.08 -2.28 7.55
CA LEU A 65 4.66 -1.23 8.38
C LEU A 65 3.60 -0.57 9.26
N THR A 66 4.03 0.04 10.38
CA THR A 66 3.13 0.83 11.22
C THR A 66 3.14 2.30 10.82
N GLY A 67 2.10 3.03 11.24
CA GLY A 67 1.92 4.43 10.88
C GLY A 67 1.43 4.62 9.46
N CYS A 68 0.95 5.82 9.15
CA CYS A 68 0.51 6.21 7.80
C CYS A 68 0.44 7.73 7.67
N ASN A 69 0.81 8.26 6.52
CA ASN A 69 0.67 9.68 6.22
C ASN A 69 -0.77 10.11 5.84
N LEU A 70 -1.72 9.16 5.84
CA LEU A 70 -3.16 9.39 5.77
C LEU A 70 -3.86 8.87 7.02
N ARG A 71 -5.13 9.27 7.22
CA ARG A 71 -6.02 8.73 8.27
C ARG A 71 -7.37 8.36 7.68
N CYS A 72 -7.33 7.42 6.72
CA CYS A 72 -8.55 6.97 6.04
C CYS A 72 -9.57 6.45 7.06
N ALA A 73 -10.79 6.95 6.99
CA ALA A 73 -11.87 6.56 7.90
C ALA A 73 -12.30 5.11 7.70
N PHE A 74 -12.08 4.55 6.50
CA PHE A 74 -12.39 3.18 6.11
C PHE A 74 -11.16 2.25 6.11
N CYS A 75 -10.05 2.61 6.77
CA CYS A 75 -8.82 1.85 6.72
C CYS A 75 -8.97 0.46 7.35
N GLN A 76 -8.83 -0.60 6.57
CA GLN A 76 -8.84 -1.98 7.06
C GLN A 76 -7.66 -2.25 8.00
N ASN A 77 -6.50 -1.63 7.70
CA ASN A 77 -5.27 -1.78 8.47
C ASN A 77 -5.14 -0.74 9.62
N TYR A 78 -6.26 -0.22 10.17
CA TYR A 78 -6.23 0.87 11.15
C TYR A 78 -5.44 0.52 12.43
N GLN A 79 -5.43 -0.75 12.83
CA GLN A 79 -4.69 -1.23 14.00
C GLN A 79 -3.18 -0.95 13.90
N ILE A 80 -2.61 -1.08 12.72
CA ILE A 80 -1.19 -0.80 12.47
C ILE A 80 -0.97 0.64 12.04
N SER A 81 -1.80 1.18 11.13
CA SER A 81 -1.61 2.49 10.54
C SER A 81 -1.98 3.66 11.46
N GLN A 82 -2.87 3.46 12.44
CA GLN A 82 -3.39 4.51 13.33
C GLN A 82 -3.27 4.17 14.82
N GLN A 83 -3.08 2.90 15.20
CA GLN A 83 -2.89 2.46 16.58
C GLN A 83 -1.49 1.93 16.85
N GLY A 84 -0.61 1.85 15.82
CA GLY A 84 0.82 1.59 15.96
C GLY A 84 1.16 0.18 16.44
N MET A 85 0.31 -0.83 16.15
CA MET A 85 0.58 -2.23 16.52
C MET A 85 1.77 -2.77 15.73
N GLY A 86 2.96 -2.64 16.28
CA GLY A 86 4.21 -3.11 15.68
C GLY A 86 5.39 -2.95 16.62
N LYS A 87 6.55 -3.45 16.19
CA LYS A 87 7.83 -3.41 16.93
C LYS A 87 8.91 -2.80 16.04
N SER A 88 9.78 -1.98 16.63
CA SER A 88 10.98 -1.47 15.98
C SER A 88 11.88 -2.61 15.52
N VAL A 89 12.34 -2.53 14.29
CA VAL A 89 13.30 -3.48 13.70
C VAL A 89 14.59 -2.77 13.33
N SER A 90 15.72 -3.44 13.51
CA SER A 90 16.99 -2.97 13.01
C SER A 90 17.10 -3.19 11.49
N LYS A 91 18.10 -2.58 10.87
CA LYS A 91 18.43 -2.78 9.47
C LYS A 91 18.73 -4.25 9.15
N GLU A 92 19.42 -4.91 10.07
CA GLU A 92 19.79 -6.33 9.98
C GLU A 92 18.57 -7.24 10.14
N GLU A 93 17.67 -6.95 11.10
CA GLU A 93 16.44 -7.72 11.30
C GLU A 93 15.49 -7.57 10.09
N PHE A 94 15.38 -6.35 9.52
CA PHE A 94 14.62 -6.14 8.29
C PHE A 94 15.17 -6.93 7.11
N ALA A 95 16.50 -6.92 6.92
CA ALA A 95 17.13 -7.70 5.86
C ALA A 95 16.88 -9.21 6.03
N GLU A 96 16.96 -9.73 7.27
CA GLU A 96 16.65 -11.12 7.57
C GLU A 96 15.17 -11.45 7.29
N ILE A 97 14.23 -10.55 7.60
CA ILE A 97 12.81 -10.70 7.25
C ILE A 97 12.66 -10.86 5.73
N CYS A 98 13.31 -9.99 4.94
CA CYS A 98 13.23 -10.05 3.48
C CYS A 98 13.80 -11.36 2.92
N LEU A 99 14.96 -11.81 3.43
CA LEU A 99 15.59 -13.06 3.00
C LEU A 99 14.74 -14.29 3.38
N ARG A 100 14.09 -14.30 4.53
CA ARG A 100 13.18 -15.38 4.91
C ARG A 100 11.92 -15.42 4.05
N LEU A 101 11.38 -14.27 3.65
CA LEU A 101 10.30 -14.21 2.67
C LEU A 101 10.74 -14.79 1.32
N GLU A 102 11.94 -14.42 0.83
CA GLU A 102 12.49 -14.98 -0.39
C GLU A 102 12.67 -16.50 -0.28
N ASN A 103 13.25 -16.99 0.81
CA ASN A 103 13.44 -18.43 1.05
C ASN A 103 12.11 -19.18 1.20
N ALA A 104 11.06 -18.53 1.67
CA ALA A 104 9.71 -19.08 1.72
C ALA A 104 9.02 -19.12 0.34
N GLY A 105 9.69 -18.58 -0.70
CA GLY A 105 9.23 -18.61 -2.08
C GLY A 105 8.45 -17.39 -2.54
N ALA A 106 8.56 -16.26 -1.83
CA ALA A 106 7.95 -15.01 -2.25
C ALA A 106 8.34 -14.61 -3.67
N GLU A 107 7.42 -13.98 -4.39
CA GLU A 107 7.66 -13.50 -5.77
C GLU A 107 8.29 -12.09 -5.80
N ASN A 108 8.14 -11.33 -4.73
CA ASN A 108 8.66 -9.97 -4.53
C ASN A 108 8.74 -9.66 -3.03
N ILE A 109 9.29 -8.50 -2.66
CA ILE A 109 9.15 -7.91 -1.32
C ILE A 109 8.23 -6.70 -1.44
N ASN A 110 7.04 -6.79 -0.85
CA ASN A 110 5.97 -5.81 -0.93
C ASN A 110 5.88 -5.00 0.38
N LEU A 111 6.23 -3.72 0.34
CA LEU A 111 6.24 -2.82 1.48
C LEU A 111 4.91 -2.07 1.56
N VAL A 112 4.08 -2.40 2.56
CA VAL A 112 2.75 -1.78 2.73
C VAL A 112 2.83 -0.55 3.60
N THR A 113 2.31 0.58 3.10
CA THR A 113 2.28 1.89 3.75
C THR A 113 3.67 2.46 4.06
N PRO A 114 4.59 2.55 3.09
CA PRO A 114 6.00 2.89 3.34
C PRO A 114 6.31 4.39 3.29
N SER A 115 5.44 5.24 2.76
CA SER A 115 5.67 6.63 2.32
C SER A 115 6.24 7.58 3.40
N HIS A 116 6.11 7.26 4.67
CA HIS A 116 6.56 8.11 5.78
C HIS A 116 7.94 7.72 6.33
N HIS A 117 8.60 6.74 5.69
CA HIS A 117 9.93 6.24 6.07
C HIS A 117 10.88 6.04 4.87
N ILE A 118 10.69 6.77 3.76
CA ILE A 118 11.43 6.59 2.51
C ILE A 118 12.96 6.52 2.72
N PRO A 119 13.65 7.48 3.38
CA PRO A 119 15.10 7.44 3.49
C PRO A 119 15.61 6.22 4.26
N LYS A 120 14.92 5.83 5.33
CA LYS A 120 15.31 4.66 6.12
C LYS A 120 15.04 3.36 5.36
N LEU A 121 13.91 3.26 4.67
CA LEU A 121 13.60 2.10 3.85
C LEU A 121 14.56 1.93 2.68
N ALA A 122 14.98 3.02 2.03
CA ALA A 122 16.02 2.95 1.01
C ALA A 122 17.31 2.31 1.57
N GLN A 123 17.79 2.77 2.73
CA GLN A 123 18.96 2.17 3.40
C GLN A 123 18.74 0.69 3.78
N PHE A 124 17.55 0.35 4.27
CA PHE A 124 17.22 -1.02 4.70
C PHE A 124 17.11 -1.99 3.52
N ILE A 125 16.54 -1.52 2.39
CA ILE A 125 16.48 -2.29 1.13
C ILE A 125 17.91 -2.51 0.60
N GLU A 126 18.77 -1.49 0.61
CA GLU A 126 20.17 -1.64 0.22
C GLU A 126 20.89 -2.70 1.06
N GLU A 127 20.67 -2.71 2.37
CA GLU A 127 21.25 -3.73 3.25
C GLU A 127 20.74 -5.13 2.90
N ALA A 128 19.44 -5.29 2.68
CA ALA A 128 18.86 -6.58 2.26
C ALA A 128 19.48 -7.07 0.93
N LYS A 129 19.61 -6.17 -0.06
CA LYS A 129 20.28 -6.47 -1.33
C LYS A 129 21.75 -6.84 -1.15
N LYS A 130 22.50 -6.16 -0.28
CA LYS A 130 23.91 -6.53 0.04
C LYS A 130 24.01 -7.91 0.68
N ARG A 131 23.03 -8.32 1.45
CA ARG A 131 22.96 -9.66 2.06
C ARG A 131 22.44 -10.74 1.13
N GLY A 132 22.12 -10.40 -0.13
CA GLY A 132 21.81 -11.36 -1.18
C GLY A 132 20.34 -11.40 -1.61
N LEU A 133 19.49 -10.48 -1.17
CA LEU A 133 18.12 -10.36 -1.68
C LEU A 133 18.11 -10.09 -3.18
N LYS A 134 17.45 -10.98 -3.95
CA LYS A 134 17.37 -10.93 -5.42
C LYS A 134 15.98 -10.51 -5.92
N LEU A 135 14.98 -10.59 -5.07
CA LEU A 135 13.60 -10.28 -5.43
C LEU A 135 13.41 -8.79 -5.78
N PRO A 136 12.51 -8.46 -6.72
CA PRO A 136 12.07 -7.10 -6.92
C PRO A 136 11.37 -6.58 -5.66
N VAL A 137 11.52 -5.27 -5.41
CA VAL A 137 10.84 -4.59 -4.30
C VAL A 137 9.65 -3.84 -4.84
N CYS A 138 8.51 -4.00 -4.17
CA CYS A 138 7.24 -3.38 -4.46
C CYS A 138 6.91 -2.32 -3.40
N TRP A 139 6.53 -1.13 -3.85
CA TRP A 139 6.11 0.02 -3.06
C TRP A 139 4.59 0.14 -3.05
N ASN A 140 3.96 -0.39 -2.01
CA ASN A 140 2.51 -0.44 -1.86
C ASN A 140 2.05 0.75 -1.00
N SER A 141 1.74 1.85 -1.66
CA SER A 141 1.44 3.13 -1.03
C SER A 141 0.00 3.59 -1.22
N SER A 142 -0.37 4.62 -0.48
CA SER A 142 -1.66 5.29 -0.67
C SER A 142 -1.68 6.26 -1.86
N GLY A 143 -0.60 6.35 -2.64
CA GLY A 143 -0.43 7.37 -3.67
C GLY A 143 -0.11 8.77 -3.12
N TYR A 144 -0.16 8.98 -1.81
CA TYR A 144 0.17 10.26 -1.18
C TYR A 144 1.67 10.33 -0.90
N ASP A 145 2.46 10.34 -1.97
CA ASP A 145 3.92 10.32 -1.95
C ASP A 145 4.52 11.66 -2.40
N SER A 146 5.69 12.01 -1.86
CA SER A 146 6.48 13.14 -2.33
C SER A 146 7.36 12.68 -3.49
N VAL A 147 7.24 13.30 -4.66
CA VAL A 147 8.07 13.01 -5.83
C VAL A 147 9.56 13.14 -5.49
N GLU A 148 9.94 14.21 -4.80
CA GLU A 148 11.32 14.44 -4.34
C GLU A 148 11.86 13.26 -3.51
N MET A 149 11.01 12.64 -2.69
CA MET A 149 11.42 11.50 -1.89
C MET A 149 11.40 10.18 -2.67
N LEU A 150 10.50 10.03 -3.66
CA LEU A 150 10.47 8.86 -4.53
C LEU A 150 11.76 8.70 -5.34
N GLU A 151 12.42 9.80 -5.72
CA GLU A 151 13.71 9.79 -6.41
C GLU A 151 14.79 9.00 -5.62
N MET A 152 14.69 8.97 -4.29
CA MET A 152 15.61 8.18 -3.44
C MET A 152 15.43 6.65 -3.58
N LEU A 153 14.33 6.21 -4.19
CA LEU A 153 14.00 4.80 -4.40
C LEU A 153 14.41 4.30 -5.79
N ASP A 154 14.92 5.19 -6.65
CA ASP A 154 15.34 4.81 -7.99
C ASP A 154 16.39 3.68 -7.97
N GLY A 155 16.17 2.66 -8.81
CA GLY A 155 16.98 1.43 -8.82
C GLY A 155 16.83 0.51 -7.60
N LEU A 156 16.17 0.94 -6.52
CA LEU A 156 15.88 0.11 -5.33
C LEU A 156 14.50 -0.54 -5.41
N VAL A 157 13.51 0.23 -5.83
CA VAL A 157 12.12 -0.20 -6.03
C VAL A 157 11.83 -0.24 -7.52
N THR A 158 11.20 -1.29 -7.99
CA THR A 158 10.88 -1.48 -9.42
C THR A 158 9.39 -1.67 -9.69
N ILE A 159 8.62 -2.01 -8.66
CA ILE A 159 7.17 -2.20 -8.76
C ILE A 159 6.49 -1.19 -7.83
N PHE A 160 5.51 -0.46 -8.34
CA PHE A 160 4.71 0.48 -7.56
C PHE A 160 3.25 0.04 -7.57
N LEU A 161 2.64 -0.03 -6.38
CA LEU A 161 1.21 -0.31 -6.16
C LEU A 161 0.55 0.88 -5.44
N PRO A 162 0.43 2.04 -6.07
CA PRO A 162 -0.25 3.18 -5.47
C PRO A 162 -1.76 3.03 -5.52
N ASP A 163 -2.45 3.45 -4.45
CA ASP A 163 -3.88 3.70 -4.53
C ASP A 163 -4.14 5.09 -5.13
N PHE A 164 -5.14 5.21 -6.00
CA PHE A 164 -5.69 6.48 -6.45
C PHE A 164 -7.13 6.60 -5.96
N LYS A 165 -7.32 7.26 -4.81
CA LYS A 165 -8.54 7.13 -4.00
C LYS A 165 -9.70 8.01 -4.47
N THR A 166 -9.43 9.23 -4.93
CA THR A 166 -10.43 10.23 -5.31
C THR A 166 -9.78 11.41 -6.02
N LEU A 167 -10.55 12.10 -6.85
CA LEU A 167 -10.19 13.39 -7.44
C LEU A 167 -10.81 14.58 -6.69
N SER A 168 -11.69 14.35 -5.71
CA SER A 168 -12.35 15.39 -4.93
C SER A 168 -11.51 15.79 -3.71
N PRO A 169 -11.04 17.07 -3.61
CA PRO A 169 -10.39 17.60 -2.42
C PRO A 169 -11.26 17.51 -1.16
N GLU A 170 -12.57 17.73 -1.30
CA GLU A 170 -13.51 17.66 -0.17
C GLU A 170 -13.65 16.23 0.35
N LEU A 171 -13.79 15.26 -0.57
CA LEU A 171 -13.92 13.85 -0.22
C LEU A 171 -12.63 13.33 0.42
N SER A 172 -11.48 13.67 -0.15
CA SER A 172 -10.18 13.27 0.39
C SER A 172 -9.88 13.92 1.75
N LYS A 173 -10.27 15.19 1.95
CA LYS A 173 -10.20 15.85 3.26
C LYS A 173 -11.03 15.09 4.28
N LYS A 174 -12.28 14.77 3.94
CA LYS A 174 -13.24 14.12 4.84
C LYS A 174 -12.87 12.69 5.13
N LEU A 175 -12.55 11.88 4.11
CA LEU A 175 -12.29 10.45 4.25
C LEU A 175 -10.84 10.11 4.60
N CYS A 176 -9.86 10.88 4.12
CA CYS A 176 -8.42 10.55 4.23
C CYS A 176 -7.62 11.58 5.03
N SER A 177 -8.26 12.67 5.48
CA SER A 177 -7.64 13.81 6.18
C SER A 177 -6.53 14.50 5.36
N ALA A 178 -6.71 14.62 4.05
CA ALA A 178 -5.75 15.24 3.12
C ALA A 178 -6.50 15.92 1.97
N GLU A 179 -6.68 17.25 2.07
CA GLU A 179 -7.37 18.05 1.05
C GLU A 179 -6.57 18.13 -0.27
N ASP A 180 -5.25 18.13 -0.15
CA ASP A 180 -4.29 18.17 -1.25
C ASP A 180 -3.98 16.80 -1.86
N TYR A 181 -4.69 15.73 -1.43
CA TYR A 181 -4.45 14.36 -1.90
C TYR A 181 -4.55 14.21 -3.42
N PRO A 182 -5.59 14.73 -4.13
CA PRO A 182 -5.73 14.49 -5.56
C PRO A 182 -4.53 15.00 -6.36
N GLU A 183 -4.13 16.24 -6.12
CA GLU A 183 -3.01 16.85 -6.86
C GLU A 183 -1.66 16.23 -6.50
N THR A 184 -1.49 15.82 -5.25
CA THR A 184 -0.29 15.12 -4.80
C THR A 184 -0.20 13.73 -5.43
N ALA A 185 -1.30 12.98 -5.41
CA ALA A 185 -1.35 11.63 -5.97
C ALA A 185 -1.14 11.64 -7.49
N LYS A 186 -1.75 12.57 -8.24
CA LYS A 186 -1.52 12.72 -9.68
C LYS A 186 -0.03 12.88 -10.00
N LYS A 187 0.67 13.77 -9.28
CA LYS A 187 2.11 14.00 -9.50
C LYS A 187 2.94 12.74 -9.20
N ALA A 188 2.64 12.06 -8.10
CA ALA A 188 3.34 10.84 -7.72
C ALA A 188 3.11 9.72 -8.74
N LEU A 189 1.86 9.52 -9.19
CA LEU A 189 1.51 8.52 -10.19
C LEU A 189 2.22 8.76 -11.54
N LEU A 190 2.21 10.00 -12.02
CA LEU A 190 2.87 10.35 -13.28
C LEU A 190 4.37 10.10 -13.19
N TRP A 191 5.01 10.47 -12.08
CA TRP A 191 6.43 10.17 -11.85
C TRP A 191 6.69 8.66 -11.84
N MET A 192 5.87 7.87 -11.11
CA MET A 192 6.02 6.41 -11.04
C MET A 192 5.92 5.78 -12.44
N ILE A 193 4.93 6.19 -13.25
CA ILE A 193 4.71 5.68 -14.60
C ILE A 193 5.89 6.02 -15.52
N GLU A 194 6.38 7.26 -15.46
CA GLU A 194 7.47 7.72 -16.32
C GLU A 194 8.78 6.97 -16.04
N HIS A 195 9.09 6.71 -14.77
CA HIS A 195 10.35 6.11 -14.36
C HIS A 195 10.31 4.57 -14.34
N ASN A 196 9.13 3.96 -14.34
CA ASN A 196 8.98 2.52 -14.25
C ASN A 196 8.09 1.93 -15.35
N PRO A 197 8.57 1.88 -16.60
CA PRO A 197 7.83 1.24 -17.68
C PRO A 197 7.57 -0.24 -17.41
N LEU A 198 6.44 -0.75 -17.90
CA LEU A 198 6.01 -2.14 -17.69
C LEU A 198 7.02 -3.15 -18.26
N LYS A 199 7.46 -4.08 -17.42
CA LYS A 199 8.30 -5.24 -17.80
C LYS A 199 7.76 -6.49 -17.14
N PHE A 200 7.51 -7.52 -17.95
CA PHE A 200 7.01 -8.80 -17.49
C PHE A 200 8.01 -9.93 -17.77
N ALA A 201 7.88 -11.00 -17.01
CA ALA A 201 8.47 -12.29 -17.30
C ALA A 201 7.41 -13.38 -17.25
N SER A 202 7.48 -14.35 -18.15
CA SER A 202 6.65 -15.56 -18.06
C SER A 202 7.27 -16.53 -17.08
N VAL A 203 6.51 -16.96 -16.08
CA VAL A 203 6.94 -17.93 -15.05
C VAL A 203 6.06 -19.15 -15.15
N GLU A 204 6.67 -20.30 -15.39
CA GLU A 204 5.99 -21.60 -15.43
C GLU A 204 6.17 -22.36 -14.12
N LYS A 205 5.07 -22.90 -13.59
CA LYS A 205 5.08 -23.80 -12.44
C LYS A 205 3.97 -24.82 -12.57
N ASN A 206 4.31 -26.11 -12.49
CA ASN A 206 3.37 -27.23 -12.60
C ASN A 206 2.51 -27.19 -13.89
N GLY A 207 3.10 -26.81 -15.03
CA GLY A 207 2.40 -26.71 -16.32
C GLY A 207 1.50 -25.48 -16.47
N VAL A 208 1.50 -24.56 -15.51
CA VAL A 208 0.74 -23.30 -15.58
C VAL A 208 1.70 -22.12 -15.75
N THR A 209 1.56 -21.39 -16.84
CA THR A 209 2.35 -20.18 -17.12
C THR A 209 1.58 -18.95 -16.66
N LYS A 210 2.24 -18.09 -15.87
CA LYS A 210 1.72 -16.80 -15.43
C LYS A 210 2.68 -15.67 -15.77
N GLN A 211 2.13 -14.47 -15.96
CA GLN A 211 2.92 -13.25 -16.13
C GLN A 211 3.30 -12.69 -14.76
N LYS A 212 4.59 -12.46 -14.56
CA LYS A 212 5.17 -11.83 -13.37
C LYS A 212 5.60 -10.42 -13.73
N LEU A 213 5.14 -9.44 -12.97
CA LEU A 213 5.61 -8.06 -13.10
C LEU A 213 7.02 -7.98 -12.47
N LEU A 214 8.00 -7.54 -13.26
CA LEU A 214 9.37 -7.27 -12.81
C LEU A 214 9.60 -5.79 -12.52
N GLN A 215 8.93 -4.93 -13.29
CA GLN A 215 8.96 -3.48 -13.17
C GLN A 215 7.65 -2.92 -13.67
N GLY A 216 7.15 -1.85 -13.06
CA GLY A 216 5.97 -1.14 -13.53
C GLY A 216 5.07 -0.64 -12.41
N VAL A 217 3.93 -0.11 -12.81
CA VAL A 217 2.95 0.50 -11.91
C VAL A 217 1.61 -0.22 -12.05
N ILE A 218 1.01 -0.58 -10.92
CA ILE A 218 -0.38 -1.03 -10.82
C ILE A 218 -1.13 0.01 -10.00
N ILE A 219 -2.02 0.76 -10.63
CA ILE A 219 -2.78 1.80 -9.95
C ILE A 219 -4.09 1.20 -9.48
N ARG A 220 -4.33 1.25 -8.16
CA ARG A 220 -5.51 0.69 -7.54
C ARG A 220 -6.54 1.77 -7.24
N HIS A 221 -7.78 1.52 -7.60
CA HIS A 221 -8.91 2.33 -7.20
C HIS A 221 -9.97 1.47 -6.50
N LEU A 222 -10.33 1.86 -5.27
CA LEU A 222 -11.39 1.21 -4.53
C LEU A 222 -12.70 1.99 -4.75
N PHE A 223 -13.68 1.33 -5.35
CA PHE A 223 -15.03 1.84 -5.42
C PHE A 223 -15.63 2.01 -4.02
N LEU A 224 -16.18 3.18 -3.76
CA LEU A 224 -16.85 3.50 -2.50
C LEU A 224 -18.36 3.56 -2.74
N PRO A 225 -19.19 2.72 -2.05
CA PRO A 225 -20.63 2.69 -2.27
C PRO A 225 -21.29 4.07 -2.17
N GLY A 226 -22.17 4.39 -3.12
CA GLY A 226 -22.80 5.69 -3.26
C GLY A 226 -21.92 6.78 -3.90
N ARG A 227 -20.75 6.40 -4.50
CA ARG A 227 -19.80 7.32 -5.15
C ARG A 227 -19.41 6.90 -6.57
N PHE A 228 -20.41 6.51 -7.35
CA PHE A 228 -20.19 6.03 -8.71
C PHE A 228 -19.53 7.09 -9.62
N GLU A 229 -20.05 8.31 -9.62
CA GLU A 229 -19.50 9.42 -10.42
C GLU A 229 -18.03 9.74 -10.07
N GLU A 230 -17.66 9.64 -8.82
CA GLU A 230 -16.26 9.82 -8.39
C GLU A 230 -15.35 8.75 -9.01
N THR A 231 -15.83 7.51 -9.12
CA THR A 231 -15.10 6.43 -9.80
C THR A 231 -15.01 6.69 -11.30
N VAL A 232 -16.08 7.18 -11.94
CA VAL A 232 -16.05 7.60 -13.35
C VAL A 232 -14.98 8.66 -13.59
N ASP A 233 -14.92 9.69 -12.74
CA ASP A 233 -13.93 10.76 -12.85
C ASP A 233 -12.50 10.21 -12.71
N VAL A 234 -12.26 9.34 -11.72
CA VAL A 234 -10.94 8.71 -11.50
C VAL A 234 -10.54 7.87 -12.70
N LEU A 235 -11.43 7.02 -13.22
CA LEU A 235 -11.14 6.17 -14.39
C LEU A 235 -10.96 7.01 -15.67
N SER A 236 -11.69 8.10 -15.83
CA SER A 236 -11.49 9.04 -16.94
C SER A 236 -10.07 9.60 -16.93
N TRP A 237 -9.61 10.09 -15.78
CA TRP A 237 -8.25 10.58 -15.62
C TRP A 237 -7.21 9.49 -15.88
N LEU A 238 -7.44 8.26 -15.36
CA LEU A 238 -6.55 7.12 -15.60
C LEU A 238 -6.48 6.73 -17.07
N LYS A 239 -7.62 6.76 -17.78
CA LYS A 239 -7.66 6.47 -19.23
C LYS A 239 -6.80 7.45 -20.01
N GLU A 240 -6.88 8.74 -19.69
CA GLU A 240 -6.12 9.78 -20.38
C GLU A 240 -4.60 9.72 -20.07
N ASN A 241 -4.23 9.38 -18.85
CA ASN A 241 -2.86 9.57 -18.37
C ASN A 241 -2.05 8.28 -18.18
N ALA A 242 -2.72 7.14 -17.90
CA ALA A 242 -2.09 5.89 -17.48
C ALA A 242 -2.34 4.70 -18.41
N ASP A 243 -3.34 4.75 -19.30
CA ASP A 243 -3.64 3.64 -20.21
C ASP A 243 -2.42 3.24 -21.05
N LYS A 244 -2.18 1.94 -21.22
CA LYS A 244 -1.01 1.32 -21.87
C LYS A 244 0.34 1.54 -21.16
N LYS A 245 0.39 2.38 -20.12
CA LYS A 245 1.62 2.69 -19.38
C LYS A 245 1.64 2.07 -17.98
N ALA A 246 0.45 1.79 -17.43
CA ALA A 246 0.26 1.16 -16.14
C ALA A 246 -0.87 0.12 -16.21
N ILE A 247 -0.89 -0.78 -15.25
CA ILE A 247 -2.02 -1.67 -15.02
C ILE A 247 -3.02 -0.94 -14.12
N ILE A 248 -4.29 -1.04 -14.44
CA ILE A 248 -5.37 -0.50 -13.61
C ILE A 248 -5.99 -1.66 -12.81
N SER A 249 -6.17 -1.49 -11.51
CA SER A 249 -6.87 -2.44 -10.64
C SER A 249 -8.07 -1.74 -10.00
N LEU A 250 -9.26 -2.05 -10.51
CA LEU A 250 -10.52 -1.57 -9.94
C LEU A 250 -11.04 -2.60 -8.93
N MET A 251 -11.17 -2.16 -7.67
CA MET A 251 -11.61 -3.01 -6.57
C MET A 251 -13.04 -2.63 -6.17
N ASN A 252 -13.92 -3.62 -6.09
CA ASN A 252 -15.31 -3.48 -5.62
C ASN A 252 -15.53 -4.03 -4.19
N GLN A 253 -14.45 -4.42 -3.50
CA GLN A 253 -14.53 -5.09 -2.20
C GLN A 253 -14.46 -4.10 -1.03
N TYR A 254 -15.18 -2.97 -1.11
CA TYR A 254 -15.35 -2.12 0.06
C TYR A 254 -16.06 -2.90 1.17
N THR A 255 -15.43 -2.91 2.35
CA THR A 255 -15.97 -3.61 3.53
C THR A 255 -16.05 -2.66 4.70
N PRO A 256 -17.23 -2.50 5.32
CA PRO A 256 -17.35 -1.79 6.59
C PRO A 256 -16.45 -2.39 7.65
N VAL A 257 -15.57 -1.59 8.24
CA VAL A 257 -14.61 -2.05 9.25
C VAL A 257 -15.20 -1.89 10.65
N PRO A 258 -15.19 -2.96 11.49
CA PRO A 258 -15.58 -2.87 12.88
C PRO A 258 -14.46 -2.21 13.71
N PHE A 259 -14.46 -0.88 13.79
CA PHE A 259 -13.43 -0.13 14.49
C PHE A 259 -13.54 -0.26 16.00
N ALA A 260 -12.38 -0.44 16.66
CA ALA A 260 -12.21 -0.26 18.09
C ALA A 260 -11.33 0.97 18.35
N GLY A 261 -11.67 1.80 19.35
CA GLY A 261 -10.94 3.00 19.69
C GLY A 261 -11.67 3.82 20.75
N SER A 262 -11.17 5.02 21.03
CA SER A 262 -11.83 5.96 21.93
C SER A 262 -13.16 6.47 21.33
N GLU A 263 -14.05 6.97 22.17
CA GLU A 263 -15.35 7.51 21.77
C GLU A 263 -15.18 8.65 20.73
N ASP A 264 -14.20 9.51 20.93
CA ASP A 264 -13.88 10.61 20.00
C ASP A 264 -13.40 10.12 18.63
N GLU A 265 -12.57 9.07 18.61
CA GLU A 265 -12.12 8.46 17.35
C GLU A 265 -13.30 7.82 16.60
N LEU A 266 -14.15 7.09 17.30
CA LEU A 266 -15.33 6.46 16.69
C LEU A 266 -16.29 7.50 16.15
N LYS A 267 -16.53 8.61 16.90
CA LYS A 267 -17.36 9.73 16.46
C LYS A 267 -16.79 10.41 15.22
N ARG A 268 -15.47 10.66 15.20
CA ARG A 268 -14.77 11.24 14.03
C ARG A 268 -14.92 10.35 12.80
N ARG A 269 -14.71 9.03 12.95
CA ARG A 269 -14.86 8.07 11.85
C ARG A 269 -16.28 8.01 11.33
N LYS A 270 -17.26 7.92 12.22
CA LYS A 270 -18.69 7.94 11.85
C LYS A 270 -19.06 9.21 11.06
N ASN A 271 -18.56 10.36 11.49
CA ASN A 271 -18.77 11.61 10.75
C ASN A 271 -18.08 11.58 9.37
N ALA A 272 -16.87 11.08 9.26
CA ALA A 272 -16.18 10.96 7.99
C ALA A 272 -16.89 9.98 7.03
N LEU A 273 -17.26 8.80 7.52
CA LEU A 273 -17.97 7.77 6.75
C LEU A 273 -19.39 8.17 6.32
N SER A 274 -19.97 9.26 6.87
CA SER A 274 -21.23 9.81 6.34
C SER A 274 -21.10 10.38 4.91
N ALA A 275 -19.90 10.47 4.36
CA ALA A 275 -19.66 10.85 2.97
C ALA A 275 -19.90 9.73 1.96
N ILE A 276 -20.06 8.51 2.42
CA ILE A 276 -20.30 7.31 1.59
C ILE A 276 -21.44 6.48 2.18
N GLU A 277 -21.91 5.51 1.45
CA GLU A 277 -22.80 4.50 1.98
C GLU A 277 -21.95 3.38 2.61
N ASN A 278 -21.83 3.41 3.95
CA ASN A 278 -20.95 2.47 4.68
C ASN A 278 -21.55 1.06 4.75
N ARG A 279 -21.63 0.39 3.60
CA ARG A 279 -22.13 -0.97 3.38
C ARG A 279 -21.29 -1.69 2.32
N LEU A 280 -21.50 -2.98 2.15
CA LEU A 280 -20.92 -3.71 1.02
C LEU A 280 -21.47 -3.19 -0.32
N VAL A 281 -20.70 -3.34 -1.37
CA VAL A 281 -21.13 -3.11 -2.75
C VAL A 281 -22.27 -4.09 -3.09
N ASN A 282 -23.30 -3.63 -3.74
CA ASN A 282 -24.43 -4.44 -4.16
C ASN A 282 -24.29 -4.89 -5.63
N THR A 283 -25.16 -5.80 -6.05
CA THR A 283 -25.13 -6.38 -7.40
C THR A 283 -25.41 -5.36 -8.53
N THR A 284 -26.22 -4.33 -8.25
CA THR A 284 -26.47 -3.27 -9.22
C THR A 284 -25.23 -2.42 -9.44
N GLU A 285 -24.59 -1.98 -8.34
CA GLU A 285 -23.32 -1.25 -8.42
C GLU A 285 -22.22 -2.06 -9.11
N ASP A 286 -22.13 -3.38 -8.84
CA ASP A 286 -21.17 -4.25 -9.50
C ASP A 286 -21.43 -4.34 -11.01
N GLN A 287 -22.72 -4.42 -11.43
CA GLN A 287 -23.06 -4.42 -12.85
C GLN A 287 -22.71 -3.08 -13.50
N ASP A 288 -23.08 -1.96 -12.88
CA ASP A 288 -22.75 -0.62 -13.37
C ASP A 288 -21.22 -0.43 -13.54
N LEU A 289 -20.42 -0.98 -12.60
CA LEU A 289 -18.96 -0.96 -12.68
C LEU A 289 -18.45 -1.81 -13.86
N ARG A 290 -19.02 -2.98 -14.12
CA ARG A 290 -18.66 -3.83 -15.27
C ARG A 290 -18.98 -3.15 -16.60
N ASP A 291 -20.17 -2.56 -16.73
CA ASP A 291 -20.58 -1.83 -17.92
C ASP A 291 -19.66 -0.63 -18.18
N MET A 292 -19.28 0.06 -17.11
CA MET A 292 -18.33 1.18 -17.17
C MET A 292 -16.92 0.72 -17.61
N ILE A 293 -16.40 -0.39 -17.08
CA ILE A 293 -15.10 -0.96 -17.48
C ILE A 293 -15.10 -1.30 -18.96
N GLU A 294 -16.18 -1.92 -19.45
CA GLU A 294 -16.35 -2.26 -20.86
C GLU A 294 -16.34 -0.99 -21.74
N ALA A 295 -17.02 0.06 -21.30
CA ALA A 295 -17.06 1.34 -22.02
C ALA A 295 -15.70 2.06 -22.05
N PHE A 296 -14.90 1.97 -20.98
CA PHE A 296 -13.57 2.58 -20.94
C PHE A 296 -12.53 1.83 -21.78
N ASP A 297 -12.68 0.51 -21.96
CA ASP A 297 -11.80 -0.33 -22.79
C ASP A 297 -10.30 -0.13 -22.47
N PHE A 298 -9.91 -0.33 -21.21
CA PHE A 298 -8.50 -0.26 -20.78
C PHE A 298 -7.69 -1.42 -21.36
N ASP A 299 -6.46 -1.15 -21.79
CA ASP A 299 -5.54 -2.16 -22.33
C ASP A 299 -5.17 -3.23 -21.29
N LEU A 300 -4.89 -2.81 -20.03
CA LEU A 300 -4.57 -3.69 -18.91
C LEU A 300 -5.38 -3.29 -17.68
N LEU A 301 -6.43 -4.05 -17.39
CA LEU A 301 -7.29 -3.84 -16.23
C LEU A 301 -7.58 -5.15 -15.51
N PHE A 302 -7.46 -5.11 -14.18
CA PHE A 302 -7.97 -6.14 -13.28
C PHE A 302 -9.22 -5.65 -12.59
N TYR A 303 -10.21 -6.52 -12.49
CA TYR A 303 -11.43 -6.32 -11.74
C TYR A 303 -11.70 -7.52 -10.87
N GLN A 304 -12.04 -7.28 -9.61
CA GLN A 304 -12.34 -8.35 -8.67
C GLN A 304 -13.80 -8.78 -8.79
N ASP A 305 -14.07 -10.08 -8.68
CA ASP A 305 -15.45 -10.56 -8.60
C ASP A 305 -16.11 -10.10 -7.30
N LEU A 306 -17.39 -9.76 -7.39
CA LEU A 306 -18.17 -9.35 -6.24
C LEU A 306 -18.22 -10.49 -5.20
N SER A 307 -17.93 -10.16 -3.96
CA SER A 307 -17.98 -11.10 -2.84
C SER A 307 -18.64 -10.47 -1.63
N THR A 308 -19.45 -11.24 -0.94
CA THR A 308 -20.03 -10.88 0.37
C THR A 308 -19.16 -11.36 1.53
N ASP A 309 -18.04 -12.04 1.23
CA ASP A 309 -17.08 -12.50 2.24
C ASP A 309 -16.34 -11.29 2.84
N THR A 310 -15.96 -11.39 4.09
CA THR A 310 -15.20 -10.38 4.84
C THR A 310 -13.92 -10.93 5.44
N ASP A 311 -13.52 -12.14 5.05
CA ASP A 311 -12.36 -12.89 5.59
C ASP A 311 -11.02 -12.19 5.30
N TRP A 312 -11.01 -11.20 4.40
CA TRP A 312 -9.81 -10.39 4.12
C TRP A 312 -9.52 -9.30 5.17
N LEU A 313 -10.48 -9.01 6.09
CA LEU A 313 -10.23 -8.04 7.16
C LEU A 313 -9.19 -8.59 8.13
N PRO A 314 -8.05 -7.88 8.32
CA PRO A 314 -7.01 -8.36 9.21
C PRO A 314 -7.33 -8.10 10.68
N ASP A 315 -6.78 -8.95 11.54
CA ASP A 315 -6.70 -8.71 12.99
C ASP A 315 -5.24 -8.82 13.45
N PHE A 316 -4.55 -7.70 13.51
CA PHE A 316 -3.12 -7.62 13.87
C PHE A 316 -2.84 -7.89 15.36
N THR A 317 -3.86 -8.16 16.17
CA THR A 317 -3.68 -8.67 17.54
C THR A 317 -3.29 -10.15 17.55
N LYS A 318 -3.62 -10.88 16.48
CA LYS A 318 -3.39 -12.31 16.30
C LYS A 318 -2.05 -12.59 15.64
N LYS A 319 -1.43 -13.73 15.98
CA LYS A 319 -0.21 -14.24 15.32
C LYS A 319 -0.44 -14.44 13.81
N GLN A 320 -1.64 -14.83 13.42
CA GLN A 320 -2.14 -14.98 12.06
C GLN A 320 -3.20 -13.89 11.80
N PRO A 321 -2.80 -12.69 11.32
CA PRO A 321 -3.75 -11.59 11.14
C PRO A 321 -4.80 -11.83 10.06
N PHE A 322 -4.48 -12.61 9.03
CA PHE A 322 -5.35 -12.92 7.90
C PHE A 322 -5.77 -14.40 7.96
N SER A 323 -6.78 -14.76 7.19
CA SER A 323 -7.12 -16.18 7.03
C SER A 323 -5.94 -16.96 6.43
N ASN A 324 -5.87 -18.28 6.73
CA ASN A 324 -4.79 -19.15 6.22
C ASN A 324 -4.76 -19.27 4.68
N LYS A 325 -5.87 -18.94 4.02
CA LYS A 325 -5.94 -18.88 2.55
C LYS A 325 -5.24 -17.65 2.00
N LEU A 326 -5.26 -16.54 2.76
CA LEU A 326 -4.74 -15.23 2.32
C LEU A 326 -3.30 -15.00 2.72
N ALA A 327 -2.82 -15.54 3.84
CA ALA A 327 -1.45 -15.29 4.28
C ALA A 327 -0.81 -16.42 5.07
N LYS A 328 0.54 -16.48 5.01
CA LYS A 328 1.39 -17.35 5.83
C LYS A 328 2.47 -16.48 6.47
N PRO A 329 2.35 -16.15 7.78
CA PRO A 329 3.32 -15.29 8.45
C PRO A 329 4.69 -15.96 8.57
N VAL A 330 5.76 -15.17 8.40
CA VAL A 330 7.15 -15.56 8.65
C VAL A 330 7.74 -14.77 9.82
N TRP A 331 7.15 -13.61 10.14
CA TRP A 331 7.55 -12.78 11.27
C TRP A 331 6.35 -12.02 11.83
N HIS A 332 6.32 -11.82 13.16
CA HIS A 332 5.24 -11.09 13.82
C HIS A 332 5.80 -10.25 14.98
N TRP A 333 5.28 -9.04 15.17
CA TRP A 333 5.80 -8.07 16.12
C TRP A 333 5.88 -8.54 17.59
N LYS A 334 4.98 -9.45 18.02
CA LYS A 334 4.99 -10.04 19.38
C LYS A 334 5.91 -11.26 19.49
N ASN A 335 6.05 -12.02 18.40
CA ASN A 335 6.66 -13.34 18.42
C ASN A 335 8.04 -13.41 17.76
N GLY A 336 8.45 -12.36 16.99
CA GLY A 336 9.63 -12.41 16.14
C GLY A 336 9.43 -13.36 14.97
N PHE A 337 10.47 -14.09 14.59
CA PHE A 337 10.41 -15.08 13.49
C PHE A 337 9.50 -16.26 13.86
N ILE A 338 8.74 -16.71 12.86
CA ILE A 338 7.78 -17.81 12.98
C ILE A 338 8.37 -19.00 12.22
N GLU A 339 8.45 -20.14 12.89
CA GLU A 339 8.87 -21.44 12.32
C GLU A 339 7.72 -22.12 11.59
#